data_eb350a5245e3cfd88cefd825d788148d
#
_entry.id   eb350a5245e3cfd88cefd825d788148d
#
_cell.length_a   1.000
_cell.length_b   1.000
_cell.length_c   1.000
_cell.angle_alpha   90.00
_cell.angle_beta   90.00
_cell.angle_gamma   90.00
#
_symmetry.space_group_name_H-M   'P 1'
#
loop_
_entity.id
_entity.type
_entity.pdbx_description
1 polymer ?
#
loop_
_entity_poly.entity_id
_entity_poly.type
_entity_poly.pdbx_seq_one_letter_code
_entity_poly.pdbx_strand_id
1 'polypeptide(L)'
;MKEKIAKKIKLIRIVTQAKVVSWHLKNFIKAAKDFQFDQPLNDHTPKDRIIHEAVGVAALITPWNWPMNQITLKVGAAAIAGCTMILKPSEESPLNAIIFAEMIDEAGFPAGVFNMLNGDGAGTGTALSCHPDVDMVSFTGSSRAGRLISINAAERLKRVHLELGG
;
A
#
# COMPACT_ATOMS: atom_id res chain seq x y z
N MET A 1 -13.67 -3.12 36.79
CA MET A 1 -13.46 -4.34 35.98
C MET A 1 -13.49 -4.06 34.49
N LYS A 2 -14.55 -3.43 33.93
CA LYS A 2 -14.69 -3.12 32.48
C LYS A 2 -13.53 -2.27 31.94
N GLU A 3 -13.07 -1.25 32.69
CA GLU A 3 -11.98 -0.36 32.25
C GLU A 3 -10.62 -1.06 32.15
N LYS A 4 -10.30 -1.96 33.10
CA LYS A 4 -9.08 -2.79 33.04
C LYS A 4 -9.08 -3.73 31.83
N ILE A 5 -10.25 -4.30 31.51
CA ILE A 5 -10.41 -5.17 30.34
C ILE A 5 -10.22 -4.37 29.06
N ALA A 6 -10.82 -3.18 28.94
CA ALA A 6 -10.67 -2.30 27.78
C ALA A 6 -9.20 -1.88 27.55
N LYS A 7 -8.47 -1.50 28.62
CA LYS A 7 -7.02 -1.20 28.55
C LYS A 7 -6.20 -2.39 28.08
N LYS A 8 -6.50 -3.60 28.58
CA LYS A 8 -5.81 -4.83 28.18
C LYS A 8 -6.06 -5.18 26.71
N ILE A 9 -7.30 -5.04 26.23
CA ILE A 9 -7.66 -5.26 24.81
C ILE A 9 -6.93 -4.26 23.92
N LYS A 10 -6.87 -2.96 24.30
CA LYS A 10 -6.17 -1.93 23.55
C LYS A 10 -4.67 -2.24 23.43
N LEU A 11 -4.03 -2.67 24.54
CA LEU A 11 -2.62 -3.05 24.53
C LEU A 11 -2.35 -4.27 23.63
N ILE A 12 -3.20 -5.31 23.70
CA ILE A 12 -3.09 -6.51 22.85
C ILE A 12 -3.19 -6.10 21.38
N ARG A 13 -4.13 -5.24 21.00
CA ARG A 13 -4.27 -4.74 19.62
C ARG A 13 -3.02 -4.03 19.13
N ILE A 14 -2.41 -3.15 19.93
CA ILE A 14 -1.19 -2.42 19.60
C ILE A 14 -0.04 -3.41 19.37
N VAL A 15 0.19 -4.33 20.29
CA VAL A 15 1.27 -5.33 20.18
C VAL A 15 1.06 -6.26 18.98
N THR A 16 -0.18 -6.66 18.69
CA THR A 16 -0.50 -7.50 17.55
C THR A 16 -0.22 -6.77 16.24
N GLN A 17 -0.61 -5.51 16.12
CA GLN A 17 -0.33 -4.70 14.92
C GLN A 17 1.17 -4.57 14.66
N ALA A 18 1.96 -4.25 15.68
CA ALA A 18 3.42 -4.15 15.53
C ALA A 18 4.08 -5.45 15.07
N LYS A 19 3.64 -6.60 15.59
CA LYS A 19 4.12 -7.92 15.16
C LYS A 19 3.76 -8.22 13.70
N VAL A 20 2.54 -7.91 13.29
CA VAL A 20 2.04 -8.13 11.91
C VAL A 20 2.82 -7.28 10.92
N VAL A 21 3.09 -6.02 11.23
CA VAL A 21 3.93 -5.12 10.41
C VAL A 21 5.29 -5.77 10.11
N SER A 22 6.00 -6.15 11.17
CA SER A 22 7.31 -6.79 11.04
C SER A 22 7.25 -8.11 10.26
N TRP A 23 6.19 -8.90 10.44
CA TRP A 23 5.99 -10.16 9.74
C TRP A 23 5.79 -9.93 8.23
N HIS A 24 4.95 -8.98 7.83
CA HIS A 24 4.73 -8.66 6.41
C HIS A 24 6.01 -8.18 5.73
N LEU A 25 6.73 -7.23 6.33
CA LEU A 25 7.97 -6.71 5.75
C LEU A 25 9.02 -7.81 5.59
N LYS A 26 9.19 -8.70 6.58
CA LYS A 26 10.10 -9.85 6.48
C LYS A 26 9.70 -10.81 5.35
N ASN A 27 8.41 -11.07 5.15
CA ASN A 27 7.94 -11.93 4.07
C ASN A 27 8.17 -11.29 2.70
N PHE A 28 7.93 -9.99 2.54
CA PHE A 28 8.25 -9.29 1.31
C PHE A 28 9.74 -9.31 0.99
N ILE A 29 10.61 -9.07 1.98
CA ILE A 29 12.07 -9.16 1.82
C ILE A 29 12.49 -10.58 1.40
N LYS A 30 11.90 -11.62 2.02
CA LYS A 30 12.16 -13.00 1.64
C LYS A 30 11.73 -13.28 0.20
N ALA A 31 10.51 -12.90 -0.16
CA ALA A 31 10.00 -13.08 -1.51
C ALA A 31 10.86 -12.38 -2.57
N ALA A 32 11.33 -11.17 -2.28
CA ALA A 32 12.18 -10.39 -3.19
C ALA A 32 13.54 -11.03 -3.45
N LYS A 33 14.10 -11.73 -2.46
CA LYS A 33 15.41 -12.42 -2.62
C LYS A 33 15.37 -13.53 -3.64
N ASP A 34 14.23 -14.23 -3.74
CA ASP A 34 14.06 -15.41 -4.59
C ASP A 34 13.35 -15.04 -5.92
N PHE A 35 12.86 -13.79 -6.05
CA PHE A 35 12.12 -13.36 -7.23
C PHE A 35 13.07 -12.95 -8.37
N GLN A 36 12.87 -13.55 -9.53
CA GLN A 36 13.63 -13.23 -10.74
C GLN A 36 12.92 -12.12 -11.52
N PHE A 37 13.41 -10.89 -11.40
CA PHE A 37 12.90 -9.73 -12.12
C PHE A 37 13.21 -9.76 -13.61
N ASP A 38 14.24 -10.48 -14.00
CA ASP A 38 14.69 -10.65 -15.39
C ASP A 38 15.11 -12.12 -15.59
N GLN A 39 14.40 -12.84 -16.47
CA GLN A 39 14.64 -14.26 -16.74
C GLN A 39 14.38 -14.61 -18.21
N PRO A 40 15.02 -15.65 -18.76
CA PRO A 40 14.68 -16.16 -20.08
C PRO A 40 13.22 -16.58 -20.17
N LEU A 41 12.59 -16.38 -21.33
CA LEU A 41 11.21 -16.81 -21.54
C LEU A 41 11.08 -18.34 -21.46
N ASN A 42 11.98 -19.07 -22.16
CA ASN A 42 12.11 -20.51 -22.13
C ASN A 42 13.41 -20.96 -22.82
N ASP A 43 13.69 -22.27 -22.82
CA ASP A 43 14.90 -22.85 -23.42
C ASP A 43 14.92 -22.78 -24.95
N HIS A 44 13.77 -22.69 -25.60
CA HIS A 44 13.64 -22.62 -27.07
C HIS A 44 13.84 -21.22 -27.64
N THR A 45 13.66 -20.20 -26.82
CA THR A 45 13.83 -18.78 -27.20
C THR A 45 14.77 -18.07 -26.21
N PRO A 46 16.06 -18.44 -26.17
CA PRO A 46 16.99 -17.96 -25.12
C PRO A 46 17.29 -16.47 -25.20
N LYS A 47 16.96 -15.82 -26.32
CA LYS A 47 17.08 -14.37 -26.50
C LYS A 47 15.86 -13.59 -26.00
N ASP A 48 14.71 -14.26 -25.85
CA ASP A 48 13.48 -13.64 -25.36
C ASP A 48 13.48 -13.69 -23.83
N ARG A 49 13.06 -12.59 -23.21
CA ARG A 49 13.12 -12.43 -21.76
C ARG A 49 11.78 -11.99 -21.18
N ILE A 50 11.50 -12.45 -19.98
CA ILE A 50 10.43 -11.92 -19.14
C ILE A 50 11.08 -10.90 -18.21
N ILE A 51 10.67 -9.64 -18.36
CA ILE A 51 11.15 -8.55 -17.52
C ILE A 51 10.00 -8.03 -16.67
N HIS A 52 10.19 -7.96 -15.36
CA HIS A 52 9.25 -7.38 -14.42
C HIS A 52 9.72 -5.98 -14.04
N GLU A 53 8.95 -4.98 -14.42
CA GLU A 53 9.24 -3.57 -14.17
C GLU A 53 8.25 -2.96 -13.19
N ALA A 54 8.66 -1.88 -12.51
CA ALA A 54 7.75 -1.10 -11.68
C ALA A 54 6.58 -0.56 -12.51
N VAL A 55 5.38 -0.54 -11.92
CA VAL A 55 4.21 0.00 -12.61
C VAL A 55 4.27 1.52 -12.80
N GLY A 56 5.14 2.20 -12.04
CA GLY A 56 5.25 3.65 -11.99
C GLY A 56 4.82 4.20 -10.63
N VAL A 57 3.94 5.20 -10.63
CA VAL A 57 3.40 5.85 -9.43
C VAL A 57 2.17 5.11 -8.91
N ALA A 58 2.25 4.55 -7.71
CA ALA A 58 1.17 3.83 -7.05
C ALA A 58 0.49 4.68 -5.97
N ALA A 59 -0.80 4.98 -6.13
CA ALA A 59 -1.64 5.54 -5.08
C ALA A 59 -2.16 4.43 -4.17
N LEU A 60 -1.79 4.47 -2.90
CA LEU A 60 -2.10 3.47 -1.89
C LEU A 60 -3.12 4.04 -0.90
N ILE A 61 -4.36 3.59 -0.94
CA ILE A 61 -5.46 4.11 -0.13
C ILE A 61 -5.90 3.04 0.86
N THR A 62 -5.80 3.35 2.17
CA THR A 62 -6.03 2.37 3.24
C THR A 62 -7.16 2.75 4.19
N PRO A 63 -7.90 1.76 4.74
CA PRO A 63 -8.98 1.98 5.69
C PRO A 63 -8.45 2.15 7.13
N TRP A 64 -9.38 2.43 8.05
CA TRP A 64 -9.11 2.69 9.48
C TRP A 64 -9.09 1.44 10.38
N ASN A 65 -9.72 0.36 9.95
CA ASN A 65 -10.05 -0.78 10.82
C ASN A 65 -8.85 -1.66 11.24
N TRP A 66 -7.77 -1.67 10.45
CA TRP A 66 -6.52 -2.33 10.79
C TRP A 66 -5.34 -1.58 10.13
N PRO A 67 -5.09 -0.33 10.55
CA PRO A 67 -4.33 0.65 9.75
C PRO A 67 -2.90 0.20 9.41
N MET A 68 -2.13 -0.25 10.38
CA MET A 68 -0.74 -0.65 10.14
C MET A 68 -0.60 -1.90 9.25
N ASN A 69 -1.51 -2.86 9.39
CA ASN A 69 -1.56 -4.03 8.53
C ASN A 69 -1.79 -3.62 7.07
N GLN A 70 -2.78 -2.78 6.83
CA GLN A 70 -3.15 -2.34 5.49
C GLN A 70 -2.06 -1.48 4.83
N ILE A 71 -1.42 -0.61 5.61
CA ILE A 71 -0.29 0.21 5.15
C ILE A 71 0.88 -0.69 4.71
N THR A 72 1.32 -1.60 5.57
CA THR A 72 2.50 -2.42 5.31
C THR A 72 2.31 -3.40 4.16
N LEU A 73 1.10 -3.95 3.98
CA LEU A 73 0.79 -4.82 2.84
C LEU A 73 0.96 -4.09 1.50
N LYS A 74 0.50 -2.83 1.42
CA LYS A 74 0.58 -2.04 0.19
C LYS A 74 1.97 -1.43 -0.01
N VAL A 75 2.52 -0.76 0.99
CA VAL A 75 3.82 -0.09 0.91
C VAL A 75 4.95 -1.10 0.71
N GLY A 76 4.93 -2.23 1.44
CA GLY A 76 5.95 -3.27 1.30
C GLY A 76 5.99 -3.88 -0.10
N ALA A 77 4.82 -4.17 -0.68
CA ALA A 77 4.71 -4.68 -2.04
C ALA A 77 5.18 -3.66 -3.08
N ALA A 78 4.73 -2.40 -2.97
CA ALA A 78 5.11 -1.34 -3.89
C ALA A 78 6.61 -1.02 -3.84
N ALA A 79 7.20 -1.00 -2.64
CA ALA A 79 8.64 -0.75 -2.45
C ALA A 79 9.50 -1.84 -3.11
N ILE A 80 9.15 -3.12 -2.94
CA ILE A 80 9.88 -4.24 -3.55
C ILE A 80 9.72 -4.26 -5.06
N ALA A 81 8.55 -3.88 -5.57
CA ALA A 81 8.31 -3.76 -7.01
C ALA A 81 8.99 -2.54 -7.64
N GLY A 82 9.68 -1.70 -6.85
CA GLY A 82 10.38 -0.51 -7.35
C GLY A 82 9.47 0.67 -7.70
N CYS A 83 8.23 0.69 -7.22
CA CYS A 83 7.30 1.79 -7.48
C CYS A 83 7.62 3.01 -6.61
N THR A 84 7.39 4.19 -7.16
CA THR A 84 7.15 5.38 -6.33
C THR A 84 5.72 5.34 -5.81
N MET A 85 5.47 5.90 -4.63
CA MET A 85 4.18 5.71 -3.99
C MET A 85 3.67 6.91 -3.24
N ILE A 86 2.35 7.04 -3.22
CA ILE A 86 1.63 8.04 -2.44
C ILE A 86 0.64 7.31 -1.54
N LEU A 87 0.90 7.30 -0.24
CA LEU A 87 0.02 6.74 0.76
C LEU A 87 -1.04 7.75 1.19
N LYS A 88 -2.32 7.41 1.05
CA LYS A 88 -3.44 8.11 1.67
C LYS A 88 -4.07 7.21 2.72
N PRO A 89 -3.74 7.38 4.02
CA PRO A 89 -4.42 6.67 5.09
C PRO A 89 -5.85 7.18 5.27
N SER A 90 -6.68 6.40 5.97
CA SER A 90 -7.98 6.91 6.41
C SER A 90 -7.81 8.11 7.35
N GLU A 91 -8.65 9.10 7.19
CA GLU A 91 -8.79 10.27 8.07
C GLU A 91 -9.13 9.90 9.53
N GLU A 92 -9.70 8.71 9.74
CA GLU A 92 -10.03 8.17 11.05
C GLU A 92 -8.81 7.59 11.82
N SER A 93 -7.69 7.34 11.13
CA SER A 93 -6.50 6.73 11.74
C SER A 93 -5.18 7.25 11.15
N PRO A 94 -4.95 8.56 11.09
CA PRO A 94 -3.79 9.14 10.41
C PRO A 94 -2.48 8.98 11.19
N LEU A 95 -2.53 8.95 12.53
CA LEU A 95 -1.33 8.97 13.37
C LEU A 95 -0.38 7.79 13.12
N ASN A 96 -0.92 6.61 12.88
CA ASN A 96 -0.12 5.44 12.56
C ASN A 96 0.67 5.61 11.26
N ALA A 97 0.07 6.25 10.27
CA ALA A 97 0.71 6.51 8.99
C ALA A 97 1.80 7.59 9.11
N ILE A 98 1.61 8.60 9.96
CA ILE A 98 2.62 9.62 10.25
C ILE A 98 3.86 8.97 10.86
N ILE A 99 3.70 8.16 11.92
CA ILE A 99 4.81 7.43 12.54
C ILE A 99 5.49 6.50 11.53
N PHE A 100 4.71 5.84 10.68
CA PHE A 100 5.27 4.97 9.63
C PHE A 100 6.06 5.77 8.59
N ALA A 101 5.61 6.97 8.21
CA ALA A 101 6.35 7.85 7.31
C ALA A 101 7.68 8.31 7.92
N GLU A 102 7.71 8.65 9.22
CA GLU A 102 8.93 8.98 9.96
C GLU A 102 9.92 7.78 9.94
N MET A 103 9.43 6.55 10.16
CA MET A 103 10.26 5.34 10.07
C MET A 103 10.84 5.10 8.67
N ILE A 104 10.09 5.41 7.61
CA ILE A 104 10.55 5.30 6.22
C ILE A 104 11.68 6.32 5.95
N ASP A 105 11.52 7.54 6.45
CA ASP A 105 12.54 8.59 6.33
C ASP A 105 13.82 8.21 7.10
N GLU A 106 13.70 7.79 8.35
CA GLU A 106 14.81 7.28 9.16
C GLU A 106 15.52 6.07 8.53
N ALA A 107 14.78 5.21 7.80
CA ALA A 107 15.34 4.08 7.07
C ALA A 107 16.13 4.49 5.81
N GLY A 108 16.14 5.78 5.45
CA GLY A 108 16.92 6.32 4.34
C GLY A 108 16.30 6.05 2.97
N PHE A 109 14.98 5.96 2.85
CA PHE A 109 14.33 5.93 1.55
C PHE A 109 14.66 7.20 0.77
N PRO A 110 14.99 7.10 -0.54
CA PRO A 110 15.25 8.28 -1.35
C PRO A 110 14.04 9.21 -1.37
N ALA A 111 14.29 10.52 -1.34
CA ALA A 111 13.24 11.53 -1.41
C ALA A 111 12.35 11.32 -2.63
N GLY A 112 11.03 11.41 -2.42
CA GLY A 112 10.03 11.23 -3.47
C GLY A 112 9.62 9.77 -3.76
N VAL A 113 10.34 8.76 -3.25
CA VAL A 113 9.95 7.35 -3.42
C VAL A 113 8.71 7.03 -2.59
N PHE A 114 8.67 7.50 -1.34
CA PHE A 114 7.49 7.39 -0.48
C PHE A 114 6.99 8.79 -0.11
N ASN A 115 5.70 9.02 -0.33
CA ASN A 115 5.02 10.25 0.02
C ASN A 115 3.73 9.91 0.76
N MET A 116 3.31 10.77 1.68
CA MET A 116 2.07 10.58 2.43
C MET A 116 1.20 11.82 2.35
N LEU A 117 -0.08 11.65 2.05
CA LEU A 117 -1.09 12.71 2.03
C LEU A 117 -2.21 12.37 2.99
N ASN A 118 -2.47 13.25 3.95
CA ASN A 118 -3.69 13.21 4.74
C ASN A 118 -4.84 13.88 3.98
N GLY A 119 -6.05 13.43 4.23
CA GLY A 119 -7.26 13.96 3.65
C GLY A 119 -8.39 12.95 3.63
N ASP A 120 -9.56 13.40 3.25
CA ASP A 120 -10.75 12.58 3.17
C ASP A 120 -10.82 11.72 1.90
N GLY A 121 -11.80 10.81 1.86
CA GLY A 121 -12.00 9.94 0.71
C GLY A 121 -12.56 10.69 -0.50
N ALA A 122 -13.47 11.65 -0.29
CA ALA A 122 -14.15 12.37 -1.35
C ALA A 122 -13.25 13.39 -2.06
N GLY A 123 -12.41 14.09 -1.32
CA GLY A 123 -11.44 15.04 -1.85
C GLY A 123 -10.16 14.37 -2.29
N THR A 124 -9.26 14.08 -1.34
CA THR A 124 -7.92 13.54 -1.61
C THR A 124 -7.95 12.17 -2.30
N GLY A 125 -8.85 11.27 -1.88
CA GLY A 125 -8.99 9.94 -2.50
C GLY A 125 -9.44 10.03 -3.96
N THR A 126 -10.39 10.91 -4.26
CA THR A 126 -10.85 11.16 -5.63
C THR A 126 -9.75 11.81 -6.47
N ALA A 127 -9.07 12.83 -5.94
CA ALA A 127 -7.96 13.49 -6.63
C ALA A 127 -6.85 12.51 -7.04
N LEU A 128 -6.44 11.61 -6.14
CA LEU A 128 -5.45 10.57 -6.43
C LEU A 128 -5.94 9.58 -7.51
N SER A 129 -7.19 9.14 -7.44
CA SER A 129 -7.74 8.19 -8.41
C SER A 129 -7.89 8.78 -9.82
N CYS A 130 -8.11 10.10 -9.92
CA CYS A 130 -8.20 10.82 -11.19
C CYS A 130 -6.85 11.34 -11.71
N HIS A 131 -5.81 11.46 -10.86
CA HIS A 131 -4.59 12.19 -11.19
C HIS A 131 -3.87 11.61 -12.40
N PRO A 132 -3.50 12.40 -13.43
CA PRO A 132 -2.90 11.89 -14.67
C PRO A 132 -1.58 11.14 -14.46
N ASP A 133 -0.78 11.54 -13.48
CA ASP A 133 0.55 10.96 -13.21
C ASP A 133 0.51 9.78 -12.23
N VAL A 134 -0.68 9.28 -11.87
CA VAL A 134 -0.85 8.05 -11.11
C VAL A 134 -1.11 6.90 -12.08
N ASP A 135 -0.29 5.86 -12.03
CA ASP A 135 -0.37 4.70 -12.92
C ASP A 135 -1.23 3.57 -12.34
N MET A 136 -1.27 3.46 -11.02
CA MET A 136 -1.99 2.42 -10.30
C MET A 136 -2.67 2.95 -9.05
N VAL A 137 -3.89 2.46 -8.77
CA VAL A 137 -4.58 2.69 -7.49
C VAL A 137 -4.77 1.37 -6.77
N SER A 138 -4.20 1.23 -5.58
CA SER A 138 -4.45 0.11 -4.67
C SER A 138 -5.30 0.58 -3.50
N PHE A 139 -6.54 0.10 -3.44
CA PHE A 139 -7.56 0.53 -2.47
C PHE A 139 -8.04 -0.63 -1.62
N THR A 140 -8.20 -0.39 -0.32
CA THR A 140 -8.94 -1.27 0.59
C THR A 140 -10.02 -0.45 1.28
N GLY A 141 -11.27 -0.92 1.22
CA GLY A 141 -12.41 -0.23 1.83
C GLY A 141 -13.75 -0.74 1.34
N SER A 142 -14.76 0.15 1.30
CA SER A 142 -16.12 -0.21 0.93
C SER A 142 -16.28 -0.46 -0.59
N SER A 143 -17.22 -1.34 -0.95
CA SER A 143 -17.57 -1.61 -2.35
C SER A 143 -18.05 -0.35 -3.10
N ARG A 144 -18.72 0.57 -2.39
CA ARG A 144 -19.15 1.86 -2.96
C ARG A 144 -17.95 2.70 -3.39
N ALA A 145 -16.97 2.87 -2.53
CA ALA A 145 -15.76 3.64 -2.83
C ALA A 145 -14.90 2.95 -3.90
N GLY A 146 -14.78 1.62 -3.86
CA GLY A 146 -14.07 0.84 -4.88
C GLY A 146 -14.64 1.03 -6.28
N ARG A 147 -15.98 1.06 -6.41
CA ARG A 147 -16.63 1.36 -7.71
C ARG A 147 -16.29 2.77 -8.22
N LEU A 148 -16.33 3.78 -7.36
CA LEU A 148 -15.97 5.15 -7.73
C LEU A 148 -14.52 5.24 -8.19
N ILE A 149 -13.60 4.62 -7.47
CA ILE A 149 -12.19 4.55 -7.83
C ILE A 149 -12.00 3.87 -9.20
N SER A 150 -12.71 2.76 -9.46
CA SER A 150 -12.64 2.07 -10.75
C SER A 150 -13.11 2.95 -11.90
N ILE A 151 -14.19 3.70 -11.71
CA ILE A 151 -14.71 4.64 -12.71
C ILE A 151 -13.68 5.75 -12.98
N ASN A 152 -13.14 6.38 -11.93
CA ASN A 152 -12.15 7.43 -12.03
C ASN A 152 -10.86 6.94 -12.73
N ALA A 153 -10.42 5.74 -12.42
CA ALA A 153 -9.22 5.14 -12.98
C ALA A 153 -9.38 4.74 -14.46
N ALA A 154 -10.59 4.37 -14.86
CA ALA A 154 -10.88 3.88 -16.22
C ALA A 154 -10.62 4.94 -17.30
N GLU A 155 -10.83 6.22 -17.02
CA GLU A 155 -10.59 7.32 -17.98
C GLU A 155 -9.14 7.34 -18.49
N ARG A 156 -8.19 6.90 -17.64
CA ARG A 156 -6.76 6.86 -17.95
C ARG A 156 -6.20 5.44 -18.07
N LEU A 157 -7.06 4.43 -18.11
CA LEU A 157 -6.69 3.01 -18.18
C LEU A 157 -5.71 2.58 -17.09
N LYS A 158 -5.81 3.19 -15.88
CA LYS A 158 -4.94 2.87 -14.74
C LYS A 158 -5.18 1.45 -14.26
N ARG A 159 -4.15 0.83 -13.73
CA ARG A 159 -4.30 -0.42 -12.98
C ARG A 159 -5.03 -0.16 -11.67
N VAL A 160 -5.98 -1.03 -11.33
CA VAL A 160 -6.74 -0.93 -10.08
C VAL A 160 -6.67 -2.27 -9.35
N HIS A 161 -6.27 -2.23 -8.09
CA HIS A 161 -6.31 -3.35 -7.17
C HIS A 161 -7.24 -3.02 -6.01
N LEU A 162 -8.27 -3.83 -5.82
CA LEU A 162 -9.34 -3.60 -4.85
C LEU A 162 -9.42 -4.74 -3.85
N GLU A 163 -9.37 -4.39 -2.56
CA GLU A 163 -9.69 -5.26 -1.44
C GLU A 163 -10.96 -4.73 -0.77
N LEU A 164 -12.08 -5.36 -1.06
CA LEU A 164 -13.40 -4.86 -0.68
C LEU A 164 -14.03 -5.73 0.39
N GLY A 165 -14.56 -5.09 1.40
CA GLY A 165 -15.36 -5.73 2.44
C GLY A 165 -16.75 -5.10 2.47
N GLY A 166 -17.77 -5.92 2.37
CA GLY A 166 -19.20 -5.75 2.58
C GLY A 166 -19.88 -4.43 2.34
#